data_32f6db0aa21291153b1b25ab45679dac
#
_entry.id   32f6db0aa21291153b1b25ab45679dac
#
_cell.length_a   1.000
_cell.length_b   1.000
_cell.length_c   1.000
_cell.angle_alpha   90.00
_cell.angle_beta   90.00
_cell.angle_gamma   90.00
#
_symmetry.space_group_name_H-M   'P 1'
#
loop_
_entity.id
_entity.type
_entity.pdbx_description
1 polymer ?
#
loop_
_entity_poly.entity_id
_entity_poly.type
_entity_poly.pdbx_seq_one_letter_code
_entity_poly.pdbx_strand_id
1 'polypeptide(L)'
;MKLSARNQFVGKVIEINEGAVNDVVKVQLPKGQVITSTITKEAVAELGLTVGCDATAVIKATSVMISTNPAGLSARNKLNGKVIAINEGQVNAVVKVELEGGEVVTSTITCEAVKELGLTIDKDVTAIVKATEVMVMA
;
A
#
# COMPACT_ATOMS: atom_id res chain seq x y z
N MET A 1 -14.64 -9.48 4.22
CA MET A 1 -14.72 -8.30 3.37
C MET A 1 -14.96 -8.72 1.93
N LYS A 2 -15.90 -8.07 1.25
CA LYS A 2 -16.37 -8.53 -0.06
C LYS A 2 -15.84 -7.67 -1.21
N LEU A 3 -14.53 -7.49 -1.23
CA LEU A 3 -13.87 -6.67 -2.23
C LEU A 3 -12.72 -7.46 -2.86
N SER A 4 -12.55 -7.33 -4.17
CA SER A 4 -11.53 -8.09 -4.91
C SER A 4 -10.12 -7.52 -4.81
N ALA A 5 -9.93 -6.35 -4.23
CA ALA A 5 -8.59 -5.80 -4.05
C ALA A 5 -7.74 -6.71 -3.16
N ARG A 6 -6.50 -6.96 -3.58
CA ARG A 6 -5.60 -7.90 -2.90
C ARG A 6 -5.08 -7.38 -1.57
N ASN A 7 -4.94 -6.07 -1.43
CA ASN A 7 -4.36 -5.45 -0.25
C ASN A 7 -5.43 -4.72 0.55
N GLN A 8 -5.75 -5.25 1.72
CA GLN A 8 -6.75 -4.68 2.61
C GLN A 8 -6.17 -4.72 4.02
N PHE A 9 -5.76 -3.55 4.52
CA PHE A 9 -5.09 -3.44 5.81
C PHE A 9 -5.98 -2.70 6.79
N VAL A 10 -6.46 -3.42 7.80
CA VAL A 10 -7.32 -2.86 8.85
C VAL A 10 -6.45 -2.10 9.86
N GLY A 11 -6.86 -0.89 10.18
CA GLY A 11 -6.13 -0.05 11.13
C GLY A 11 -7.01 1.02 11.71
N LYS A 12 -6.39 2.09 12.22
CA LYS A 12 -7.07 3.24 12.79
C LYS A 12 -6.58 4.52 12.15
N VAL A 13 -7.50 5.44 11.93
CA VAL A 13 -7.15 6.78 11.46
C VAL A 13 -6.43 7.51 12.58
N ILE A 14 -5.21 7.95 12.33
CA ILE A 14 -4.42 8.70 13.33
C ILE A 14 -4.28 10.17 12.99
N GLU A 15 -4.54 10.54 11.74
CA GLU A 15 -4.38 11.94 11.31
C GLU A 15 -5.24 12.19 10.07
N ILE A 16 -5.86 13.36 10.03
CA ILE A 16 -6.57 13.86 8.85
C ILE A 16 -6.11 15.29 8.61
N ASN A 17 -5.40 15.51 7.52
CA ASN A 17 -4.95 16.84 7.12
C ASN A 17 -5.88 17.35 6.03
N GLU A 18 -6.67 18.36 6.36
CA GLU A 18 -7.67 18.90 5.45
C GLU A 18 -7.05 19.83 4.41
N GLY A 19 -7.42 19.61 3.14
CA GLY A 19 -7.09 20.50 2.04
C GLY A 19 -8.34 21.20 1.53
N ALA A 20 -8.21 21.85 0.38
CA ALA A 20 -9.35 22.56 -0.24
C ALA A 20 -10.33 21.57 -0.90
N VAL A 21 -9.81 20.55 -1.58
CA VAL A 21 -10.61 19.56 -2.31
C VAL A 21 -10.33 18.15 -1.79
N ASN A 22 -9.07 17.84 -1.51
CA ASN A 22 -8.64 16.55 -1.02
C ASN A 22 -8.13 16.65 0.40
N ASP A 23 -8.29 15.56 1.14
CA ASP A 23 -7.73 15.41 2.47
C ASP A 23 -6.67 14.29 2.45
N VAL A 24 -5.68 14.42 3.29
CA VAL A 24 -4.67 13.37 3.50
C VAL A 24 -5.01 12.65 4.79
N VAL A 25 -5.30 11.36 4.66
CA VAL A 25 -5.69 10.50 5.79
C VAL A 25 -4.58 9.50 6.06
N LYS A 26 -4.16 9.39 7.32
CA LYS A 26 -3.17 8.41 7.73
C LYS A 26 -3.81 7.33 8.55
N VAL A 27 -3.61 6.08 8.13
CA VAL A 27 -4.14 4.88 8.79
C VAL A 27 -2.96 4.12 9.38
N GLN A 28 -2.97 3.92 10.69
CA GLN A 28 -1.93 3.15 11.37
C GLN A 28 -2.38 1.71 11.55
N LEU A 29 -1.54 0.78 11.11
CA LEU A 29 -1.77 -0.65 11.25
C LEU A 29 -1.38 -1.10 12.67
N PRO A 30 -1.88 -2.27 13.12
CA PRO A 30 -1.64 -2.74 14.49
C PRO A 30 -0.16 -2.84 14.91
N LYS A 31 0.72 -3.09 13.95
CA LYS A 31 2.17 -3.20 14.24
C LYS A 31 2.93 -1.90 14.03
N GLY A 32 2.22 -0.78 13.81
CA GLY A 32 2.81 0.54 13.77
C GLY A 32 3.06 1.13 12.39
N GLN A 33 2.98 0.37 11.31
CA GLN A 33 3.12 0.93 9.97
C GLN A 33 2.00 1.92 9.71
N VAL A 34 2.32 3.00 9.00
CA VAL A 34 1.35 4.03 8.64
C VAL A 34 1.19 4.06 7.13
N ILE A 35 -0.06 4.00 6.67
CA ILE A 35 -0.39 4.12 5.26
C ILE A 35 -1.09 5.44 5.04
N THR A 36 -0.57 6.24 4.11
CA THR A 36 -1.08 7.56 3.78
C THR A 36 -1.96 7.47 2.54
N SER A 37 -3.16 8.03 2.64
CA SER A 37 -4.14 8.05 1.56
C SER A 37 -4.55 9.49 1.27
N THR A 38 -4.63 9.85 -0.01
CA THR A 38 -5.20 11.12 -0.45
C THR A 38 -6.55 10.83 -1.08
N ILE A 39 -7.61 11.27 -0.44
CA ILE A 39 -8.99 11.09 -0.92
C ILE A 39 -9.70 12.43 -0.90
N THR A 40 -10.87 12.49 -1.53
CA THR A 40 -11.62 13.75 -1.56
C THR A 40 -12.18 14.07 -0.17
N LYS A 41 -12.31 15.37 0.09
CA LYS A 41 -12.94 15.85 1.32
C LYS A 41 -14.37 15.32 1.43
N GLU A 42 -15.06 15.20 0.31
CA GLU A 42 -16.40 14.62 0.26
C GLU A 42 -16.42 13.17 0.72
N ALA A 43 -15.42 12.36 0.30
CA ALA A 43 -15.31 10.96 0.72
C ALA A 43 -15.07 10.85 2.22
N VAL A 44 -14.25 11.72 2.81
CA VAL A 44 -14.02 11.75 4.25
C VAL A 44 -15.33 11.98 5.00
N ALA A 45 -16.14 12.92 4.51
CA ALA A 45 -17.43 13.22 5.11
C ALA A 45 -18.42 12.05 4.97
N GLU A 46 -18.52 11.47 3.77
CA GLU A 46 -19.43 10.35 3.51
C GLU A 46 -19.10 9.11 4.34
N LEU A 47 -17.82 8.83 4.51
CA LEU A 47 -17.37 7.68 5.30
C LEU A 47 -17.38 7.97 6.81
N GLY A 48 -17.60 9.23 7.21
CA GLY A 48 -17.59 9.62 8.61
C GLY A 48 -16.24 9.43 9.28
N LEU A 49 -15.14 9.66 8.55
CA LEU A 49 -13.81 9.45 9.09
C LEU A 49 -13.47 10.51 10.14
N THR A 50 -12.99 10.04 11.27
CA THR A 50 -12.49 10.87 12.37
C THR A 50 -11.23 10.24 12.93
N VAL A 51 -10.39 11.05 13.57
CA VAL A 51 -9.19 10.53 14.23
C VAL A 51 -9.62 9.54 15.31
N GLY A 52 -9.05 8.35 15.30
CA GLY A 52 -9.36 7.28 16.24
C GLY A 52 -10.36 6.24 15.72
N CYS A 53 -11.04 6.50 14.58
CA CYS A 53 -11.98 5.53 14.04
C CYS A 53 -11.27 4.39 13.33
N ASP A 54 -11.95 3.24 13.27
CA ASP A 54 -11.45 2.11 12.49
C ASP A 54 -11.59 2.41 11.00
N ALA A 55 -10.60 2.03 10.22
CA ALA A 55 -10.60 2.17 8.78
C ALA A 55 -9.70 1.12 8.14
N THR A 56 -10.00 0.78 6.90
CA THR A 56 -9.23 -0.17 6.14
C THR A 56 -8.59 0.54 4.95
N ALA A 57 -7.27 0.45 4.83
CA ALA A 57 -6.56 0.92 3.64
C ALA A 57 -6.66 -0.16 2.57
N VAL A 58 -7.12 0.21 1.39
CA VAL A 58 -7.37 -0.71 0.28
C VAL A 58 -6.52 -0.31 -0.92
N ILE A 59 -5.71 -1.24 -1.42
CA ILE A 59 -4.77 -0.97 -2.50
C ILE A 59 -4.83 -2.10 -3.52
N LYS A 60 -5.02 -1.75 -4.80
CA LYS A 60 -4.97 -2.74 -5.86
C LYS A 60 -3.52 -3.21 -6.04
N ALA A 61 -3.34 -4.50 -6.30
CA ALA A 61 -2.00 -5.06 -6.50
C ALA A 61 -1.26 -4.39 -7.65
N THR A 62 -1.98 -3.95 -8.68
CA THR A 62 -1.40 -3.23 -9.83
C THR A 62 -0.93 -1.83 -9.49
N SER A 63 -1.33 -1.28 -8.35
CA SER A 63 -0.91 0.04 -7.88
C SER A 63 0.34 -0.03 -6.99
N VAL A 64 0.83 -1.21 -6.67
CA VAL A 64 2.01 -1.41 -5.82
C VAL A 64 3.24 -1.58 -6.70
N MET A 65 4.19 -0.66 -6.55
CA MET A 65 5.49 -0.75 -7.20
C MET A 65 6.50 -1.41 -6.26
N ILE A 66 7.51 -2.03 -6.82
CA ILE A 66 8.60 -2.64 -6.05
C ILE A 66 9.90 -1.91 -6.41
N SER A 67 10.68 -1.54 -5.41
CA SER A 67 11.99 -0.92 -5.61
C SER A 67 13.04 -1.61 -4.77
N THR A 68 14.23 -1.72 -5.34
CA THR A 68 15.41 -2.18 -4.59
C THR A 68 16.22 -1.00 -4.04
N ASN A 69 15.90 0.22 -4.51
CA ASN A 69 16.53 1.46 -4.03
C ASN A 69 15.53 2.62 -4.16
N PRO A 70 14.72 2.89 -3.12
CA PRO A 70 13.67 3.91 -3.18
C PRO A 70 14.15 5.34 -2.94
N ALA A 71 15.46 5.58 -2.77
CA ALA A 71 15.99 6.90 -2.48
C ALA A 71 15.62 7.88 -3.60
N GLY A 72 15.15 9.07 -3.22
CA GLY A 72 14.82 10.13 -4.17
C GLY A 72 13.42 10.04 -4.79
N LEU A 73 12.64 9.03 -4.45
CA LEU A 73 11.28 8.89 -4.95
C LEU A 73 10.31 9.64 -4.03
N SER A 74 9.38 10.40 -4.63
CA SER A 74 8.46 11.26 -3.88
C SER A 74 7.21 10.58 -3.33
N ALA A 75 6.99 9.29 -3.62
CA ALA A 75 5.81 8.57 -3.14
C ALA A 75 5.72 8.61 -1.61
N ARG A 76 4.50 8.79 -1.09
CA ARG A 76 4.25 8.90 0.35
C ARG A 76 4.38 7.56 1.08
N ASN A 77 4.03 6.46 0.41
CA ASN A 77 4.07 5.13 1.02
C ASN A 77 5.26 4.35 0.49
N LYS A 78 6.24 4.16 1.38
CA LYS A 78 7.45 3.36 1.12
C LYS A 78 7.55 2.36 2.26
N LEU A 79 7.16 1.12 1.99
CA LEU A 79 7.03 0.08 2.99
C LEU A 79 8.13 -0.96 2.79
N ASN A 80 9.08 -0.99 3.69
CA ASN A 80 10.23 -1.91 3.61
C ASN A 80 9.83 -3.33 4.01
N GLY A 81 10.36 -4.29 3.30
CA GLY A 81 10.08 -5.68 3.61
C GLY A 81 10.96 -6.64 2.81
N LYS A 82 10.58 -7.89 2.82
CA LYS A 82 11.29 -8.97 2.11
C LYS A 82 10.33 -9.70 1.18
N VAL A 83 10.82 -10.07 0.02
CA VAL A 83 10.05 -10.90 -0.92
C VAL A 83 9.87 -12.29 -0.32
N ILE A 84 8.63 -12.73 -0.20
CA ILE A 84 8.30 -14.08 0.32
C ILE A 84 7.69 -15.00 -0.74
N ALA A 85 7.21 -14.45 -1.85
CA ALA A 85 6.65 -15.27 -2.93
C ALA A 85 6.76 -14.53 -4.26
N ILE A 86 7.01 -15.28 -5.32
CA ILE A 86 7.01 -14.77 -6.70
C ILE A 86 6.28 -15.81 -7.54
N ASN A 87 5.11 -15.45 -8.06
CA ASN A 87 4.32 -16.32 -8.92
C ASN A 87 4.30 -15.73 -10.32
N GLU A 88 5.08 -16.31 -11.23
CA GLU A 88 5.20 -15.80 -12.58
C GLU A 88 4.12 -16.37 -13.51
N GLY A 89 3.44 -15.48 -14.23
CA GLY A 89 2.57 -15.83 -15.34
C GLY A 89 3.32 -15.67 -16.66
N GLN A 90 2.59 -15.49 -17.74
CA GLN A 90 3.22 -15.31 -19.06
C GLN A 90 3.81 -13.91 -19.23
N VAL A 91 3.13 -12.89 -18.75
CA VAL A 91 3.54 -11.48 -18.88
C VAL A 91 3.76 -10.85 -17.52
N ASN A 92 2.83 -11.10 -16.60
CA ASN A 92 2.85 -10.51 -15.25
C ASN A 92 3.22 -11.55 -14.21
N ALA A 93 3.77 -11.05 -13.11
CA ALA A 93 4.09 -11.83 -11.93
C ALA A 93 3.41 -11.21 -10.71
N VAL A 94 3.02 -12.05 -9.78
CA VAL A 94 2.50 -11.62 -8.49
C VAL A 94 3.61 -11.79 -7.46
N VAL A 95 4.03 -10.69 -6.85
CA VAL A 95 5.11 -10.67 -5.86
C VAL A 95 4.49 -10.32 -4.50
N LYS A 96 4.81 -11.12 -3.49
CA LYS A 96 4.37 -10.84 -2.12
C LYS A 96 5.55 -10.39 -1.28
N VAL A 97 5.36 -9.28 -0.58
CA VAL A 97 6.38 -8.67 0.28
C VAL A 97 5.86 -8.67 1.70
N GLU A 98 6.60 -9.30 2.60
CA GLU A 98 6.27 -9.27 4.02
C GLU A 98 6.96 -8.08 4.67
N LEU A 99 6.16 -7.22 5.30
CA LEU A 99 6.66 -6.06 6.03
C LEU A 99 7.16 -6.46 7.41
N GLU A 100 7.90 -5.57 8.06
CA GLU A 100 8.45 -5.82 9.41
C GLU A 100 7.36 -6.21 10.41
N GLY A 101 6.18 -5.65 10.31
CA GLY A 101 5.06 -5.96 11.19
C GLY A 101 4.35 -7.29 10.89
N GLY A 102 4.76 -8.00 9.84
CA GLY A 102 4.14 -9.25 9.43
C GLY A 102 3.04 -9.11 8.40
N GLU A 103 2.60 -7.89 8.09
CA GLU A 103 1.63 -7.67 7.02
C GLU A 103 2.25 -8.05 5.68
N VAL A 104 1.44 -8.62 4.78
CA VAL A 104 1.90 -9.00 3.45
C VAL A 104 1.27 -8.08 2.41
N VAL A 105 2.12 -7.45 1.61
CA VAL A 105 1.70 -6.60 0.50
C VAL A 105 1.85 -7.39 -0.79
N THR A 106 0.78 -7.47 -1.57
CA THR A 106 0.76 -8.15 -2.86
C THR A 106 0.89 -7.13 -3.98
N SER A 107 1.84 -7.36 -4.88
CA SER A 107 2.12 -6.50 -6.03
C SER A 107 2.03 -7.30 -7.30
N THR A 108 1.40 -6.73 -8.33
CA THR A 108 1.39 -7.31 -9.66
C THR A 108 2.28 -6.44 -10.56
N ILE A 109 3.39 -7.00 -11.01
CA ILE A 109 4.35 -6.32 -11.88
C ILE A 109 4.65 -7.23 -13.08
N THR A 110 5.38 -6.73 -14.06
CA THR A 110 5.73 -7.55 -15.22
C THR A 110 6.83 -8.57 -14.86
N CYS A 111 6.83 -9.71 -15.55
CA CYS A 111 7.91 -10.69 -15.39
C CYS A 111 9.26 -10.07 -15.77
N GLU A 112 9.26 -9.15 -16.73
CA GLU A 112 10.48 -8.41 -17.11
C GLU A 112 11.00 -7.60 -15.94
N ALA A 113 10.12 -6.90 -15.20
CA ALA A 113 10.52 -6.12 -14.01
C ALA A 113 11.12 -7.03 -12.93
N VAL A 114 10.56 -8.22 -12.73
CA VAL A 114 11.12 -9.19 -11.77
C VAL A 114 12.57 -9.50 -12.12
N LYS A 115 12.85 -9.73 -13.39
CA LYS A 115 14.20 -10.03 -13.86
C LYS A 115 15.14 -8.83 -13.74
N GLU A 116 14.69 -7.67 -14.18
CA GLU A 116 15.50 -6.45 -14.14
C GLU A 116 15.89 -6.06 -12.72
N LEU A 117 14.96 -6.22 -11.78
CA LEU A 117 15.22 -5.93 -10.38
C LEU A 117 15.96 -7.06 -9.66
N GLY A 118 16.11 -8.21 -10.31
CA GLY A 118 16.75 -9.38 -9.70
C GLY A 118 16.02 -9.88 -8.47
N LEU A 119 14.68 -9.88 -8.50
CA LEU A 119 13.90 -10.29 -7.34
C LEU A 119 14.03 -11.79 -7.08
N THR A 120 14.32 -12.12 -5.84
CA THR A 120 14.42 -13.50 -5.36
C THR A 120 13.79 -13.56 -3.97
N ILE A 121 13.46 -14.76 -3.52
CA ILE A 121 12.94 -14.96 -2.17
C ILE A 121 13.95 -14.44 -1.14
N ASP A 122 13.47 -13.77 -0.12
CA ASP A 122 14.23 -13.13 0.96
C ASP A 122 14.98 -11.85 0.57
N LYS A 123 14.86 -11.39 -0.66
CA LYS A 123 15.47 -10.12 -1.05
C LYS A 123 14.79 -8.94 -0.35
N ASP A 124 15.60 -8.02 0.18
CA ASP A 124 15.10 -6.77 0.74
C ASP A 124 14.59 -5.87 -0.37
N VAL A 125 13.37 -5.40 -0.23
CA VAL A 125 12.72 -4.51 -1.20
C VAL A 125 11.87 -3.49 -0.46
N THR A 126 11.42 -2.48 -1.19
CA THR A 126 10.45 -1.51 -0.70
C THR A 126 9.22 -1.56 -1.59
N ALA A 127 8.07 -1.79 -0.99
CA ALA A 127 6.79 -1.65 -1.67
C ALA A 127 6.40 -0.17 -1.66
N ILE A 128 6.06 0.36 -2.82
CA ILE A 128 5.81 1.78 -3.01
C ILE A 128 4.41 1.97 -3.58
N VAL A 129 3.63 2.85 -2.94
CA VAL A 129 2.29 3.17 -3.38
C VAL A 129 2.08 4.68 -3.31
N LYS A 130 1.57 5.28 -4.36
CA LYS A 130 1.17 6.68 -4.34
C LYS A 130 -0.05 6.85 -3.43
N ALA A 131 -0.06 7.92 -2.64
CA ALA A 131 -1.17 8.18 -1.72
C ALA A 131 -2.52 8.28 -2.44
N THR A 132 -2.52 8.77 -3.69
CA THR A 132 -3.73 8.87 -4.53
C THR A 132 -4.26 7.50 -4.99
N GLU A 133 -3.46 6.45 -4.88
CA GLU A 133 -3.86 5.08 -5.24
C GLU A 133 -4.34 4.26 -4.04
N VAL A 134 -4.33 4.85 -2.87
CA VAL A 134 -4.82 4.20 -1.64
C VAL A 134 -6.27 4.61 -1.40
N MET A 135 -7.15 3.63 -1.41
CA MET A 135 -8.57 3.84 -1.07
C MET A 135 -8.76 3.59 0.42
N VAL A 136 -9.80 4.16 0.98
CA VAL A 136 -10.16 3.94 2.39
C VAL A 136 -11.58 3.39 2.46
N MET A 137 -11.75 2.37 3.29
CA MET A 137 -13.04 1.75 3.55
C MET A 137 -13.31 1.86 5.05
N ALA A 138 -14.50 2.23 5.41
CA ALA A 138 -14.87 2.38 6.82
C ALA A 138 -16.29 1.87 7.08
#